data_52f1067946983847ef3e63ff3a9927ce
#
_entry.id   52f1067946983847ef3e63ff3a9927ce
#
_cell.length_a   1.000
_cell.length_b   1.000
_cell.length_c   1.000
_cell.angle_alpha   90.00
_cell.angle_beta   90.00
_cell.angle_gamma   90.00
#
_symmetry.space_group_name_H-M   'P 1'
#
loop_
_entity.id
_entity.type
_entity.pdbx_description
1 polymer ?
#
loop_
_entity_poly.entity_id
_entity_poly.type
_entity_poly.pdbx_seq_one_letter_code
_entity_poly.pdbx_strand_id
1 'polypeptide(L)'
;LKGERITRDATLALLERYGGPMGVKRAGIEDVKDWAKSNGLRAGRIIDDMFKAIGEQTVTVPGTLMAETIIPSIAHDIKTIRDRRREVGRQVEKLLEDHPLLTVPASMPGIGVRTASNILLGIGGDIANFKSSAHLAAYAGISPVTGQSGTSIKGERPSRRGNKRLKNALWQTAFVASTKHPPSVAYYKRKREQGKHHNAAVICLARRRCDVIYSMLKNGTLYQEPALVA
;
A
#
# COMPACT_ATOMS: atom_id res chain seq x y z
N LEU A 1 17.83 10.11 5.42
CA LEU A 1 16.48 9.53 5.36
C LEU A 1 15.79 10.01 4.09
N LYS A 2 15.37 9.10 3.21
CA LYS A 2 14.69 9.44 1.94
C LYS A 2 13.32 8.75 1.86
N GLY A 3 12.33 9.44 1.32
CA GLY A 3 11.01 8.90 0.99
C GLY A 3 10.24 8.33 2.19
N GLU A 4 9.67 7.15 2.04
CA GLU A 4 8.81 6.50 3.05
C GLU A 4 9.49 6.21 4.40
N ARG A 5 10.83 6.25 4.48
CA ARG A 5 11.55 6.03 5.73
C ARG A 5 11.34 7.17 6.73
N ILE A 6 11.13 8.40 6.27
CA ILE A 6 10.88 9.56 7.14
C ILE A 6 9.56 9.41 7.91
N THR A 7 8.55 8.82 7.29
CA THR A 7 7.21 8.69 7.86
C THR A 7 7.02 7.44 8.74
N ARG A 8 8.06 6.66 9.02
CA ARG A 8 7.97 5.52 9.94
C ARG A 8 7.80 6.00 11.38
N ASP A 9 7.05 5.24 12.17
CA ASP A 9 6.74 5.59 13.57
C ASP A 9 8.01 5.88 14.37
N ALA A 10 9.03 5.04 14.27
CA ALA A 10 10.29 5.23 14.95
C ALA A 10 11.03 6.51 14.52
N THR A 11 11.01 6.83 13.22
CA THR A 11 11.66 8.06 12.70
C THR A 11 10.92 9.30 13.16
N LEU A 12 9.58 9.30 13.10
CA LEU A 12 8.77 10.43 13.57
C LEU A 12 8.94 10.64 15.08
N ALA A 13 9.00 9.57 15.87
CA ALA A 13 9.22 9.67 17.31
C ALA A 13 10.61 10.26 17.64
N LEU A 14 11.65 9.85 16.90
CA LEU A 14 12.99 10.45 17.05
C LEU A 14 13.02 11.93 16.66
N LEU A 15 12.36 12.32 15.56
CA LEU A 15 12.27 13.71 15.11
C LEU A 15 11.45 14.56 16.09
N GLU A 16 10.36 14.03 16.63
CA GLU A 16 9.55 14.71 17.65
C GLU A 16 10.32 14.96 18.93
N ARG A 17 11.17 14.00 19.37
CA ARG A 17 11.93 14.09 20.60
C ARG A 17 13.19 14.96 20.48
N TYR A 18 13.97 14.74 19.43
CA TYR A 18 15.30 15.31 19.30
C TYR A 18 15.39 16.42 18.24
N GLY A 19 14.32 16.65 17.46
CA GLY A 19 14.36 17.61 16.35
C GLY A 19 15.17 17.08 15.17
N GLY A 20 16.19 17.83 14.80
CA GLY A 20 17.04 17.52 13.66
C GLY A 20 18.37 16.84 14.03
N PRO A 21 19.33 16.84 13.08
CA PRO A 21 20.64 16.21 13.26
C PRO A 21 21.45 16.73 14.45
N MET A 22 21.34 18.02 14.75
CA MET A 22 22.08 18.62 15.87
C MET A 22 21.52 18.19 17.22
N GLY A 23 20.19 18.08 17.36
CA GLY A 23 19.56 17.56 18.57
C GLY A 23 19.93 16.12 18.85
N VAL A 24 19.91 15.27 17.81
CA VAL A 24 20.36 13.86 17.89
C VAL A 24 21.85 13.80 18.26
N LYS A 25 22.70 14.61 17.62
CA LYS A 25 24.15 14.67 17.91
C LYS A 25 24.42 15.09 19.34
N ARG A 26 23.67 16.08 19.87
CA ARG A 26 23.81 16.60 21.24
C ARG A 26 23.43 15.53 22.27
N ALA A 27 22.41 14.75 22.02
CA ALA A 27 21.98 13.67 22.92
C ALA A 27 22.99 12.51 22.97
N GLY A 28 23.70 12.25 21.90
CA GLY A 28 24.64 11.13 21.82
C GLY A 28 23.94 9.80 21.42
N ILE A 29 24.74 8.89 20.87
CA ILE A 29 24.19 7.64 20.28
C ILE A 29 23.58 6.70 21.33
N GLU A 30 24.20 6.58 22.50
CA GLU A 30 23.74 5.69 23.57
C GLU A 30 22.41 6.19 24.15
N ASP A 31 22.30 7.49 24.50
CA ASP A 31 21.05 8.06 24.99
C ASP A 31 19.89 7.88 24.00
N VAL A 32 20.15 8.09 22.71
CA VAL A 32 19.14 7.93 21.67
C VAL A 32 18.72 6.45 21.51
N LYS A 33 19.65 5.51 21.62
CA LYS A 33 19.36 4.07 21.60
C LYS A 33 18.58 3.62 22.83
N ASP A 34 18.98 4.05 24.01
CA ASP A 34 18.32 3.70 25.27
C ASP A 34 16.90 4.27 25.32
N TRP A 35 16.73 5.52 24.91
CA TRP A 35 15.39 6.10 24.79
C TRP A 35 14.52 5.34 23.77
N ALA A 36 15.05 5.00 22.62
CA ALA A 36 14.31 4.23 21.62
C ALA A 36 13.90 2.86 22.17
N LYS A 37 14.79 2.16 22.87
CA LYS A 37 14.53 0.87 23.51
C LYS A 37 13.48 0.98 24.60
N SER A 38 13.55 1.96 25.50
CA SER A 38 12.58 2.19 26.58
C SER A 38 11.18 2.54 26.06
N ASN A 39 11.08 3.11 24.84
CA ASN A 39 9.82 3.41 24.16
C ASN A 39 9.38 2.29 23.18
N GLY A 40 9.98 1.10 23.21
CA GLY A 40 9.61 -0.04 22.40
C GLY A 40 9.86 0.14 20.89
N LEU A 41 10.72 1.09 20.51
CA LEU A 41 11.01 1.42 19.12
C LEU A 41 12.13 0.51 18.57
N ARG A 42 11.85 -0.19 17.47
CA ARG A 42 12.89 -0.96 16.73
C ARG A 42 13.67 -0.03 15.80
N ALA A 43 14.48 0.85 16.37
CA ALA A 43 15.14 1.93 15.65
C ALA A 43 16.67 1.79 15.55
N GLY A 44 17.30 0.76 16.13
CA GLY A 44 18.76 0.65 16.22
C GLY A 44 19.48 0.93 14.92
N ARG A 45 19.13 0.21 13.84
CA ARG A 45 19.76 0.41 12.52
C ARG A 45 19.52 1.82 11.95
N ILE A 46 18.36 2.43 12.23
CA ILE A 46 18.05 3.79 11.78
C ILE A 46 18.92 4.79 12.53
N ILE A 47 19.13 4.58 13.82
CA ILE A 47 19.98 5.43 14.69
C ILE A 47 21.43 5.34 14.22
N ASP A 48 21.95 4.13 13.98
CA ASP A 48 23.32 3.93 13.47
C ASP A 48 23.53 4.64 12.12
N ASP A 49 22.59 4.49 11.18
CA ASP A 49 22.60 5.18 9.87
C ASP A 49 22.56 6.71 10.04
N MET A 50 21.79 7.21 11.02
CA MET A 50 21.71 8.66 11.30
C MET A 50 23.03 9.19 11.85
N PHE A 51 23.63 8.54 12.85
CA PHE A 51 24.90 8.97 13.43
C PHE A 51 26.05 8.90 12.43
N LYS A 52 26.07 7.87 11.58
CA LYS A 52 27.01 7.77 10.47
C LYS A 52 26.87 8.97 9.52
N ALA A 53 25.64 9.26 9.07
CA ALA A 53 25.37 10.37 8.16
C ALA A 53 25.72 11.76 8.79
N ILE A 54 25.48 11.94 10.10
CA ILE A 54 25.85 13.15 10.84
C ILE A 54 27.37 13.28 10.92
N GLY A 55 28.10 12.18 11.15
CA GLY A 55 29.57 12.17 11.20
C GLY A 55 30.22 12.48 9.85
N GLU A 56 29.58 12.08 8.75
CA GLU A 56 30.04 12.35 7.38
C GLU A 56 29.66 13.76 6.89
N GLN A 57 28.86 14.51 7.65
CA GLN A 57 28.40 15.84 7.24
C GLN A 57 29.52 16.87 7.39
N THR A 58 29.96 17.43 6.26
CA THR A 58 31.04 18.44 6.20
C THR A 58 30.51 19.87 6.11
N VAL A 59 29.24 20.05 5.74
CA VAL A 59 28.65 21.39 5.53
C VAL A 59 27.42 21.56 6.42
N THR A 60 27.37 22.68 7.15
CA THR A 60 26.16 23.11 7.87
C THR A 60 25.50 24.25 7.12
N VAL A 61 24.24 24.10 6.80
CA VAL A 61 23.45 25.10 6.06
C VAL A 61 22.92 26.17 7.03
N PRO A 62 22.97 27.48 6.69
CA PRO A 62 22.29 28.51 7.47
C PRO A 62 20.82 28.19 7.69
N GLY A 63 20.28 28.45 8.86
CA GLY A 63 18.88 28.13 9.23
C GLY A 63 18.65 26.74 9.85
N THR A 64 19.68 25.93 10.02
CA THR A 64 19.58 24.61 10.65
C THR A 64 18.94 24.67 12.05
N LEU A 65 19.27 25.66 12.87
CA LEU A 65 18.70 25.88 14.20
C LEU A 65 17.20 26.15 14.14
N MET A 66 16.75 26.98 13.17
CA MET A 66 15.34 27.26 12.95
C MET A 66 14.58 26.01 12.50
N ALA A 67 15.17 25.25 11.59
CA ALA A 67 14.60 23.97 11.14
C ALA A 67 14.43 23.00 12.31
N GLU A 68 15.42 22.88 13.21
CA GLU A 68 15.34 22.01 14.38
C GLU A 68 14.23 22.39 15.37
N THR A 69 13.87 23.66 15.44
CA THR A 69 12.74 24.12 16.25
C THR A 69 11.38 23.72 15.65
N ILE A 70 11.29 23.67 14.32
CA ILE A 70 10.03 23.37 13.61
C ILE A 70 9.82 21.85 13.39
N ILE A 71 10.89 21.09 13.23
CA ILE A 71 10.84 19.65 12.94
C ILE A 71 9.99 18.85 13.95
N PRO A 72 10.11 19.06 15.28
CA PRO A 72 9.29 18.35 16.27
C PRO A 72 7.78 18.53 16.04
N SER A 73 7.35 19.78 15.80
CA SER A 73 5.95 20.10 15.53
C SER A 73 5.45 19.39 14.27
N ILE A 74 6.21 19.47 13.18
CA ILE A 74 5.84 18.78 11.93
C ILE A 74 5.78 17.26 12.12
N ALA A 75 6.71 16.68 12.87
CA ALA A 75 6.73 15.24 13.14
C ALA A 75 5.50 14.83 13.97
N HIS A 76 5.11 15.63 14.96
CA HIS A 76 3.91 15.46 15.75
C HIS A 76 2.65 15.52 14.89
N ASP A 77 2.51 16.52 14.03
CA ASP A 77 1.37 16.70 13.14
C ASP A 77 1.20 15.51 12.18
N ILE A 78 2.31 15.06 11.58
CA ILE A 78 2.29 13.88 10.71
C ILE A 78 1.82 12.63 11.46
N LYS A 79 2.28 12.43 12.70
CA LYS A 79 1.89 11.31 13.56
C LYS A 79 0.40 11.38 13.90
N THR A 80 -0.08 12.53 14.32
CA THR A 80 -1.48 12.79 14.67
C THR A 80 -2.40 12.54 13.47
N ILE A 81 -2.07 13.07 12.30
CA ILE A 81 -2.86 12.85 11.07
C ILE A 81 -2.88 11.36 10.69
N ARG A 82 -1.77 10.66 10.83
CA ARG A 82 -1.70 9.21 10.55
C ARG A 82 -2.58 8.39 11.51
N ASP A 83 -2.54 8.72 12.80
CA ASP A 83 -3.31 8.02 13.81
C ASP A 83 -4.80 8.28 13.62
N ARG A 84 -5.20 9.52 13.31
CA ARG A 84 -6.56 9.86 12.94
C ARG A 84 -7.02 9.11 11.67
N ARG A 85 -6.16 9.02 10.65
CA ARG A 85 -6.46 8.25 9.44
C ARG A 85 -6.66 6.76 9.72
N ARG A 86 -5.85 6.18 10.62
CA ARG A 86 -5.98 4.77 11.05
C ARG A 86 -7.30 4.56 11.79
N GLU A 87 -7.66 5.51 12.67
CA GLU A 87 -8.89 5.45 13.45
C GLU A 87 -10.13 5.55 12.56
N VAL A 88 -10.18 6.55 11.67
CA VAL A 88 -11.26 6.66 10.67
C VAL A 88 -11.35 5.40 9.81
N GLY A 89 -10.20 4.82 9.43
CA GLY A 89 -10.18 3.54 8.70
C GLY A 89 -10.86 2.40 9.47
N ARG A 90 -10.59 2.27 10.77
CA ARG A 90 -11.23 1.27 11.64
C ARG A 90 -12.74 1.50 11.80
N GLN A 91 -13.14 2.75 11.97
CA GLN A 91 -14.57 3.11 12.06
C GLN A 91 -15.32 2.76 10.78
N VAL A 92 -14.74 3.06 9.62
CA VAL A 92 -15.33 2.67 8.32
C VAL A 92 -15.40 1.15 8.17
N GLU A 93 -14.35 0.42 8.57
CA GLU A 93 -14.34 -1.05 8.54
C GLU A 93 -15.47 -1.62 9.41
N LYS A 94 -15.66 -1.08 10.62
CA LYS A 94 -16.73 -1.48 11.54
C LYS A 94 -18.14 -1.17 11.00
N LEU A 95 -18.34 0.03 10.42
CA LEU A 95 -19.62 0.40 9.82
C LEU A 95 -20.00 -0.46 8.61
N LEU A 96 -19.01 -1.00 7.90
CA LEU A 96 -19.23 -1.84 6.73
C LEU A 96 -19.30 -3.34 7.08
N GLU A 97 -18.95 -3.74 8.30
CA GLU A 97 -18.87 -5.14 8.70
C GLU A 97 -20.20 -5.87 8.53
N ASP A 98 -21.30 -5.21 8.85
CA ASP A 98 -22.66 -5.74 8.70
C ASP A 98 -23.31 -5.38 7.34
N HIS A 99 -22.56 -4.76 6.43
CA HIS A 99 -23.13 -4.33 5.16
C HIS A 99 -23.28 -5.54 4.20
N PRO A 100 -24.50 -5.81 3.67
CA PRO A 100 -24.74 -7.01 2.84
C PRO A 100 -23.78 -7.16 1.66
N LEU A 101 -23.38 -6.06 1.03
CA LEU A 101 -22.42 -6.08 -0.07
C LEU A 101 -20.99 -6.42 0.34
N LEU A 102 -20.65 -6.35 1.63
CA LEU A 102 -19.30 -6.68 2.09
C LEU A 102 -19.05 -8.19 2.00
N THR A 103 -20.06 -9.00 2.31
CA THR A 103 -19.95 -10.46 2.32
C THR A 103 -19.57 -11.02 0.96
N VAL A 104 -20.03 -10.38 -0.11
CA VAL A 104 -19.78 -10.82 -1.49
C VAL A 104 -18.29 -10.84 -1.80
N PRO A 105 -17.55 -9.71 -1.81
CA PRO A 105 -16.11 -9.75 -2.08
C PRO A 105 -15.31 -10.45 -0.97
N ALA A 106 -15.76 -10.41 0.29
CA ALA A 106 -15.07 -11.06 1.41
C ALA A 106 -15.12 -12.60 1.32
N SER A 107 -16.10 -13.17 0.62
CA SER A 107 -16.17 -14.62 0.39
C SER A 107 -15.03 -15.15 -0.50
N MET A 108 -14.38 -14.27 -1.26
CA MET A 108 -13.31 -14.68 -2.18
C MET A 108 -11.98 -14.89 -1.44
N PRO A 109 -11.29 -16.03 -1.64
CA PRO A 109 -10.01 -16.31 -0.97
C PRO A 109 -8.99 -15.18 -1.09
N GLY A 110 -8.39 -14.78 0.04
CA GLY A 110 -7.41 -13.69 0.10
C GLY A 110 -8.00 -12.28 0.17
N ILE A 111 -9.31 -12.16 0.43
CA ILE A 111 -9.99 -10.89 0.69
C ILE A 111 -10.52 -10.91 2.13
N GLY A 112 -9.91 -10.11 2.99
CA GLY A 112 -10.45 -9.83 4.33
C GLY A 112 -11.33 -8.59 4.33
N VAL A 113 -12.03 -8.34 5.46
CA VAL A 113 -12.97 -7.22 5.68
C VAL A 113 -12.38 -5.88 5.18
N ARG A 114 -11.18 -5.55 5.60
CA ARG A 114 -10.50 -4.30 5.21
C ARG A 114 -10.31 -4.17 3.70
N THR A 115 -9.94 -5.25 3.03
CA THR A 115 -9.71 -5.23 1.59
C THR A 115 -11.03 -5.14 0.84
N ALA A 116 -12.06 -5.87 1.29
CA ALA A 116 -13.43 -5.80 0.78
C ALA A 116 -14.00 -4.39 0.91
N SER A 117 -13.87 -3.75 2.09
CA SER A 117 -14.26 -2.36 2.32
C SER A 117 -13.57 -1.39 1.36
N ASN A 118 -12.27 -1.58 1.13
CA ASN A 118 -11.52 -0.73 0.18
C ASN A 118 -11.96 -0.94 -1.27
N ILE A 119 -12.38 -2.15 -1.65
CA ILE A 119 -12.97 -2.42 -2.98
C ILE A 119 -14.31 -1.69 -3.10
N LEU A 120 -15.22 -1.86 -2.13
CA LEU A 120 -16.54 -1.22 -2.14
C LEU A 120 -16.43 0.30 -2.18
N LEU A 121 -15.59 0.89 -1.33
CA LEU A 121 -15.34 2.33 -1.36
C LEU A 121 -14.69 2.78 -2.68
N GLY A 122 -13.83 1.94 -3.26
CA GLY A 122 -13.18 2.24 -4.53
C GLY A 122 -14.13 2.25 -5.72
N ILE A 123 -15.21 1.46 -5.69
CA ILE A 123 -16.27 1.43 -6.71
C ILE A 123 -17.41 2.43 -6.44
N GLY A 124 -17.36 3.15 -5.29
CA GLY A 124 -18.42 4.07 -4.90
C GLY A 124 -19.68 3.37 -4.38
N GLY A 125 -19.56 2.15 -3.86
CA GLY A 125 -20.66 1.36 -3.27
C GLY A 125 -21.57 0.65 -4.28
N ASP A 126 -21.49 1.00 -5.57
CA ASP A 126 -22.35 0.41 -6.60
C ASP A 126 -21.57 -0.06 -7.83
N ILE A 127 -21.67 -1.35 -8.12
CA ILE A 127 -21.03 -1.96 -9.29
C ILE A 127 -21.72 -1.59 -10.62
N ALA A 128 -22.97 -1.14 -10.57
CA ALA A 128 -23.72 -0.71 -11.75
C ALA A 128 -23.08 0.52 -12.44
N ASN A 129 -22.27 1.29 -11.71
CA ASN A 129 -21.48 2.38 -12.28
C ASN A 129 -20.47 1.92 -13.35
N PHE A 130 -20.23 0.62 -13.45
CA PHE A 130 -19.27 0.02 -14.39
C PHE A 130 -19.97 -0.84 -15.42
N LYS A 131 -19.84 -0.48 -16.69
CA LYS A 131 -20.44 -1.20 -17.82
C LYS A 131 -19.93 -2.64 -17.97
N SER A 132 -18.69 -2.89 -17.55
CA SER A 132 -18.03 -4.20 -17.65
C SER A 132 -16.86 -4.32 -16.69
N SER A 133 -16.38 -5.55 -16.50
CA SER A 133 -15.15 -5.81 -15.73
C SER A 133 -13.92 -5.14 -16.36
N ALA A 134 -13.88 -4.99 -17.68
CA ALA A 134 -12.83 -4.27 -18.39
C ALA A 134 -12.86 -2.77 -18.06
N HIS A 135 -14.06 -2.17 -17.95
CA HIS A 135 -14.23 -0.79 -17.51
C HIS A 135 -13.76 -0.61 -16.07
N LEU A 136 -14.15 -1.51 -15.16
CA LEU A 136 -13.67 -1.50 -13.77
C LEU A 136 -12.13 -1.61 -13.69
N ALA A 137 -11.55 -2.51 -14.46
CA ALA A 137 -10.09 -2.70 -14.49
C ALA A 137 -9.34 -1.48 -15.06
N ALA A 138 -9.88 -0.82 -16.07
CA ALA A 138 -9.34 0.42 -16.61
C ALA A 138 -9.43 1.56 -15.58
N TYR A 139 -10.58 1.69 -14.90
CA TYR A 139 -10.78 2.64 -13.81
C TYR A 139 -9.82 2.39 -12.64
N ALA A 140 -9.59 1.13 -12.27
CA ALA A 140 -8.62 0.76 -11.27
C ALA A 140 -7.15 0.95 -11.72
N GLY A 141 -6.90 1.14 -13.01
CA GLY A 141 -5.55 1.25 -13.57
C GLY A 141 -4.75 -0.05 -13.56
N ILE A 142 -5.43 -1.21 -13.61
CA ILE A 142 -4.81 -2.55 -13.71
C ILE A 142 -4.87 -3.12 -15.14
N SER A 143 -5.50 -2.42 -16.05
CA SER A 143 -5.42 -2.75 -17.48
C SER A 143 -4.12 -2.19 -18.07
N PRO A 144 -3.45 -2.94 -18.97
CA PRO A 144 -2.30 -2.42 -19.68
C PRO A 144 -2.73 -1.26 -20.60
N VAL A 145 -1.83 -0.31 -20.78
CA VAL A 145 -2.00 0.78 -21.75
C VAL A 145 -1.12 0.48 -22.96
N THR A 146 -1.75 0.37 -24.10
CA THR A 146 -1.05 0.19 -25.37
C THR A 146 -0.32 1.48 -25.73
N GLY A 147 1.01 1.41 -25.86
CA GLY A 147 1.82 2.49 -26.41
C GLY A 147 1.80 2.40 -27.93
N GLN A 148 1.00 3.26 -28.56
CA GLN A 148 0.92 3.33 -30.01
C GLN A 148 1.52 4.67 -30.48
N SER A 149 2.42 4.61 -31.46
CA SER A 149 2.98 5.78 -32.12
C SER A 149 2.87 5.58 -33.63
N GLY A 150 1.95 6.32 -34.25
CA GLY A 150 1.62 6.16 -35.68
C GLY A 150 1.03 4.74 -35.94
N THR A 151 1.54 4.07 -36.96
CA THR A 151 1.11 2.70 -37.35
C THR A 151 1.79 1.57 -36.57
N SER A 152 2.78 1.87 -35.71
CA SER A 152 3.51 0.84 -34.95
C SER A 152 3.09 0.75 -33.49
N ILE A 153 2.76 -0.46 -33.03
CA ILE A 153 2.52 -0.78 -31.64
C ILE A 153 3.87 -1.00 -30.96
N LYS A 154 4.27 -0.11 -30.02
CA LYS A 154 5.53 -0.18 -29.28
C LYS A 154 5.44 -0.96 -27.96
N GLY A 155 4.38 -1.74 -27.76
CA GLY A 155 4.19 -2.58 -26.60
C GLY A 155 3.20 -2.06 -25.55
N GLU A 156 2.94 -2.87 -24.54
CA GLU A 156 2.03 -2.56 -23.45
C GLU A 156 2.81 -2.04 -22.24
N ARG A 157 2.30 -0.99 -21.62
CA ARG A 157 2.88 -0.37 -20.41
C ARG A 157 1.89 -0.40 -19.26
N PRO A 158 2.38 -0.51 -18.00
CA PRO A 158 1.52 -0.37 -16.83
C PRO A 158 0.84 0.99 -16.81
N SER A 159 -0.48 1.02 -16.58
CA SER A 159 -1.18 2.28 -16.37
C SER A 159 -0.68 2.99 -15.11
N ARG A 160 -0.35 4.28 -15.23
CA ARG A 160 -0.07 5.17 -14.09
C ARG A 160 -1.31 5.94 -13.64
N ARG A 161 -2.41 5.86 -14.39
CA ARG A 161 -3.70 6.50 -14.15
C ARG A 161 -4.62 5.56 -13.36
N GLY A 162 -5.78 6.06 -12.98
CA GLY A 162 -6.83 5.29 -12.32
C GLY A 162 -6.91 5.50 -10.80
N ASN A 163 -7.88 4.85 -10.20
CA ASN A 163 -8.13 4.90 -8.76
C ASN A 163 -7.06 4.10 -8.00
N LYS A 164 -6.09 4.80 -7.41
CA LYS A 164 -4.95 4.19 -6.70
C LYS A 164 -5.39 3.34 -5.50
N ARG A 165 -6.48 3.71 -4.82
CA ARG A 165 -7.02 2.96 -3.69
C ARG A 165 -7.55 1.60 -4.15
N LEU A 166 -8.37 1.60 -5.18
CA LEU A 166 -8.93 0.38 -5.77
C LEU A 166 -7.81 -0.50 -6.38
N LYS A 167 -6.87 0.10 -7.09
CA LYS A 167 -5.69 -0.61 -7.60
C LYS A 167 -4.94 -1.35 -6.50
N ASN A 168 -4.67 -0.67 -5.39
CA ASN A 168 -3.95 -1.25 -4.26
C ASN A 168 -4.75 -2.37 -3.60
N ALA A 169 -6.08 -2.20 -3.41
CA ALA A 169 -6.93 -3.23 -2.88
C ALA A 169 -6.93 -4.48 -3.76
N LEU A 170 -7.12 -4.33 -5.07
CA LEU A 170 -7.09 -5.44 -6.04
C LEU A 170 -5.71 -6.11 -6.10
N TRP A 171 -4.63 -5.33 -6.03
CA TRP A 171 -3.27 -5.86 -5.95
C TRP A 171 -3.07 -6.71 -4.68
N GLN A 172 -3.53 -6.23 -3.52
CA GLN A 172 -3.43 -6.96 -2.25
C GLN A 172 -4.20 -8.28 -2.30
N THR A 173 -5.40 -8.30 -2.89
CA THR A 173 -6.14 -9.57 -3.06
C THR A 173 -5.35 -10.59 -3.87
N ALA A 174 -4.73 -10.14 -4.95
CA ALA A 174 -3.94 -11.00 -5.81
C ALA A 174 -2.63 -11.46 -5.14
N PHE A 175 -1.96 -10.56 -4.41
CA PHE A 175 -0.74 -10.87 -3.67
C PHE A 175 -1.00 -11.98 -2.63
N VAL A 176 -2.02 -11.83 -1.80
CA VAL A 176 -2.37 -12.84 -0.79
C VAL A 176 -2.78 -14.15 -1.46
N ALA A 177 -3.60 -14.10 -2.50
CA ALA A 177 -4.04 -15.30 -3.22
C ALA A 177 -2.87 -16.01 -3.94
N SER A 178 -1.87 -15.28 -4.42
CA SER A 178 -0.69 -15.86 -5.08
C SER A 178 0.17 -16.74 -4.15
N THR A 179 -0.08 -16.69 -2.83
CA THR A 179 0.66 -17.51 -1.84
C THR A 179 -0.21 -18.58 -1.17
N LYS A 180 -1.55 -18.39 -1.14
CA LYS A 180 -2.43 -19.23 -0.33
C LYS A 180 -3.52 -19.97 -1.13
N HIS A 181 -3.91 -19.49 -2.30
CA HIS A 181 -5.02 -20.02 -3.07
C HIS A 181 -4.50 -20.84 -4.26
N PRO A 182 -4.63 -22.19 -4.28
CA PRO A 182 -3.97 -23.07 -5.26
C PRO A 182 -4.15 -22.65 -6.73
N PRO A 183 -5.36 -22.34 -7.23
CA PRO A 183 -5.54 -21.88 -8.62
C PRO A 183 -4.82 -20.55 -8.92
N SER A 184 -4.76 -19.65 -7.94
CA SER A 184 -4.04 -18.36 -8.08
C SER A 184 -2.53 -18.55 -8.04
N VAL A 185 -2.03 -19.47 -7.21
CA VAL A 185 -0.61 -19.84 -7.14
C VAL A 185 -0.17 -20.41 -8.48
N ALA A 186 -0.93 -21.35 -9.05
CA ALA A 186 -0.63 -21.95 -10.36
C ALA A 186 -0.59 -20.88 -11.47
N TYR A 187 -1.59 -19.99 -11.50
CA TYR A 187 -1.62 -18.88 -12.46
C TYR A 187 -0.42 -17.93 -12.28
N TYR A 188 -0.10 -17.55 -11.06
CA TYR A 188 1.03 -16.67 -10.76
C TYR A 188 2.35 -17.31 -11.19
N LYS A 189 2.60 -18.58 -10.85
CA LYS A 189 3.81 -19.33 -11.26
C LYS A 189 3.97 -19.35 -12.76
N ARG A 190 2.91 -19.72 -13.50
CA ARG A 190 2.89 -19.69 -14.97
C ARG A 190 3.27 -18.31 -15.53
N LYS A 191 2.80 -17.21 -14.92
CA LYS A 191 3.16 -15.85 -15.35
C LYS A 191 4.63 -15.51 -15.06
N ARG A 192 5.19 -16.05 -13.99
CA ARG A 192 6.62 -15.95 -13.68
C ARG A 192 7.48 -16.70 -14.68
N GLU A 193 7.10 -17.92 -15.04
CA GLU A 193 7.75 -18.76 -16.06
C GLU A 193 7.72 -18.11 -17.44
N GLN A 194 6.67 -17.34 -17.75
CA GLN A 194 6.58 -16.49 -18.95
C GLN A 194 7.47 -15.24 -18.91
N GLY A 195 8.40 -15.13 -17.94
CA GLY A 195 9.36 -14.03 -17.83
C GLY A 195 8.81 -12.75 -17.19
N LYS A 196 7.56 -12.71 -16.68
CA LYS A 196 7.04 -11.53 -16.02
C LYS A 196 7.68 -11.33 -14.65
N HIS A 197 8.13 -10.11 -14.34
CA HIS A 197 8.57 -9.74 -13.00
C HIS A 197 7.45 -9.89 -11.97
N HIS A 198 7.80 -10.06 -10.69
CA HIS A 198 6.86 -10.29 -9.58
C HIS A 198 5.63 -9.37 -9.64
N ASN A 199 5.83 -8.07 -9.63
CA ASN A 199 4.72 -7.11 -9.62
C ASN A 199 3.84 -7.21 -10.87
N ALA A 200 4.43 -7.48 -12.04
CA ALA A 200 3.68 -7.65 -13.28
C ALA A 200 2.83 -8.94 -13.25
N ALA A 201 3.36 -10.04 -12.71
CA ALA A 201 2.62 -11.29 -12.53
C ALA A 201 1.45 -11.13 -11.55
N VAL A 202 1.67 -10.41 -10.42
CA VAL A 202 0.59 -10.09 -9.47
C VAL A 202 -0.48 -9.20 -10.11
N ILE A 203 -0.13 -8.21 -10.94
CA ILE A 203 -1.10 -7.37 -11.66
C ILE A 203 -1.92 -8.21 -12.66
N CYS A 204 -1.30 -9.16 -13.35
CA CYS A 204 -2.04 -10.08 -14.24
C CYS A 204 -3.07 -10.91 -13.45
N LEU A 205 -2.70 -11.39 -12.27
CA LEU A 205 -3.61 -12.09 -11.37
C LEU A 205 -4.70 -11.15 -10.84
N ALA A 206 -4.35 -9.91 -10.44
CA ALA A 206 -5.30 -8.90 -10.00
C ALA A 206 -6.35 -8.59 -11.07
N ARG A 207 -5.93 -8.52 -12.35
CA ARG A 207 -6.86 -8.32 -13.47
C ARG A 207 -7.87 -9.47 -13.58
N ARG A 208 -7.42 -10.71 -13.50
CA ARG A 208 -8.30 -11.89 -13.52
C ARG A 208 -9.26 -11.93 -12.33
N ARG A 209 -8.76 -11.60 -11.13
CA ARG A 209 -9.60 -11.51 -9.92
C ARG A 209 -10.61 -10.38 -9.99
N CYS A 210 -10.26 -9.26 -10.64
CA CYS A 210 -11.18 -8.17 -10.90
C CYS A 210 -12.38 -8.60 -11.74
N ASP A 211 -12.19 -9.48 -12.72
CA ASP A 211 -13.29 -10.03 -13.53
C ASP A 211 -14.26 -10.84 -12.66
N VAL A 212 -13.72 -11.68 -11.78
CA VAL A 212 -14.53 -12.49 -10.85
C VAL A 212 -15.26 -11.59 -9.84
N ILE A 213 -14.58 -10.64 -9.22
CA ILE A 213 -15.17 -9.69 -8.26
C ILE A 213 -16.30 -8.89 -8.92
N TYR A 214 -16.10 -8.44 -10.16
CA TYR A 214 -17.14 -7.73 -10.92
C TYR A 214 -18.38 -8.61 -11.11
N SER A 215 -18.20 -9.87 -11.54
CA SER A 215 -19.30 -10.81 -11.73
C SER A 215 -20.04 -11.11 -10.42
N MET A 216 -19.30 -11.36 -9.34
CA MET A 216 -19.87 -11.62 -8.02
C MET A 216 -20.71 -10.43 -7.53
N LEU A 217 -20.18 -9.21 -7.61
CA LEU A 217 -20.88 -8.00 -7.17
C LEU A 217 -22.10 -7.69 -8.06
N LYS A 218 -21.99 -7.91 -9.37
CA LYS A 218 -23.09 -7.69 -10.32
C LYS A 218 -24.26 -8.64 -10.09
N ASN A 219 -23.98 -9.90 -9.76
CA ASN A 219 -24.97 -10.94 -9.57
C ASN A 219 -25.37 -11.14 -8.10
N GLY A 220 -24.73 -10.47 -7.16
CA GLY A 220 -24.95 -10.67 -5.71
C GLY A 220 -24.56 -12.07 -5.24
N THR A 221 -23.65 -12.77 -5.93
CA THR A 221 -23.29 -14.16 -5.64
C THR A 221 -22.00 -14.25 -4.84
N LEU A 222 -21.94 -15.20 -3.90
CA LEU A 222 -20.68 -15.52 -3.19
C LEU A 222 -19.70 -16.22 -4.13
N TYR A 223 -18.43 -16.19 -3.76
CA TYR A 223 -17.36 -16.86 -4.49
C TYR A 223 -17.64 -18.38 -4.56
N GLN A 224 -17.54 -18.91 -5.74
CA GLN A 224 -17.56 -20.36 -5.98
C GLN A 224 -16.21 -20.76 -6.57
N GLU A 225 -15.61 -21.79 -5.99
CA GLU A 225 -14.34 -22.30 -6.51
C GLU A 225 -14.58 -22.96 -7.87
N PRO A 226 -13.80 -22.61 -8.92
CA PRO A 226 -13.92 -23.30 -10.20
C PRO A 226 -13.68 -24.79 -9.98
N ALA A 227 -14.59 -25.63 -10.47
CA ALA A 227 -14.35 -27.07 -10.50
C ALA A 227 -12.97 -27.33 -11.13
N LEU A 228 -12.13 -28.07 -10.44
CA LEU A 228 -10.88 -28.56 -11.02
C LEU A 228 -11.30 -29.46 -12.19
N VAL A 229 -11.21 -28.95 -13.41
CA VAL A 229 -11.25 -29.79 -14.59
C VAL A 229 -9.98 -30.62 -14.54
N ALA A 230 -10.15 -31.90 -14.26
CA ALA A 230 -9.09 -32.89 -14.23
C ALA A 230 -8.37 -32.98 -15.59
#